data_61211f105989aef5990334293da354ec
#
_entry.id   61211f105989aef5990334293da354ec
#
_cell.length_a   1.000
_cell.length_b   1.000
_cell.length_c   1.000
_cell.angle_alpha   90.00
_cell.angle_beta   90.00
_cell.angle_gamma   90.00
#
_symmetry.space_group_name_H-M   'P 1'
#
loop_
_entity.id
_entity.type
_entity.pdbx_description
1 polymer ?
#
loop_
_entity_poly.entity_id
_entity_poly.type
_entity_poly.pdbx_seq_one_letter_code
_entity_poly.pdbx_strand_id
1 'polypeptide(L)'
;MSVATTIGIALLIAVTSSAASAGEPSEVVRPFYLQPGLELEKSARSRFIDPARKILNQNDEIRQGGPDGCLDPSLPFNDTDHDPAEIASTLALDEVVSGNEATVLATFMAEDQKQAVQWRLKKIGVEWRIFDMVSMSKDWALSRFQCE
;
A
#
# COMPACT_ATOMS: atom_id res chain seq x y z
N MET A 1 33.26 20.33 -64.23
CA MET A 1 33.78 19.92 -62.92
C MET A 1 32.68 20.08 -61.90
N SER A 2 31.99 18.97 -61.54
CA SER A 2 30.91 18.95 -60.52
C SER A 2 31.48 18.48 -59.22
N VAL A 3 31.37 19.30 -58.19
CA VAL A 3 31.75 18.98 -56.81
C VAL A 3 30.48 18.51 -56.10
N ALA A 4 30.39 17.22 -55.79
CA ALA A 4 29.30 16.64 -55.00
C ALA A 4 29.61 16.85 -53.53
N THR A 5 28.81 17.65 -52.85
CA THR A 5 28.89 17.87 -51.39
C THR A 5 28.00 16.80 -50.70
N THR A 6 28.64 15.86 -50.00
CA THR A 6 27.94 14.86 -49.22
C THR A 6 27.62 15.43 -47.85
N ILE A 7 26.31 15.66 -47.57
CA ILE A 7 25.86 16.08 -46.24
C ILE A 7 25.63 14.81 -45.39
N GLY A 8 26.52 14.62 -44.41
CA GLY A 8 26.34 13.55 -43.42
C GLY A 8 25.31 13.96 -42.37
N ILE A 9 24.20 13.25 -42.33
CA ILE A 9 23.18 13.38 -41.25
C ILE A 9 23.63 12.55 -40.05
N ALA A 10 24.06 13.23 -39.00
CA ALA A 10 24.34 12.57 -37.70
C ALA A 10 23.01 12.32 -37.00
N LEU A 11 22.63 11.04 -36.86
CA LEU A 11 21.47 10.60 -36.11
C LEU A 11 21.80 10.60 -34.63
N LEU A 12 21.35 11.60 -33.87
CA LEU A 12 21.43 11.61 -32.41
C LEU A 12 20.38 10.64 -31.88
N ILE A 13 20.83 9.50 -31.37
CA ILE A 13 19.99 8.58 -30.59
C ILE A 13 19.91 9.13 -29.18
N ALA A 14 18.78 9.76 -28.84
CA ALA A 14 18.46 10.13 -27.48
C ALA A 14 18.12 8.85 -26.68
N VAL A 15 19.05 8.40 -25.84
CA VAL A 15 18.78 7.35 -24.88
C VAL A 15 17.96 7.96 -23.75
N THR A 16 16.65 7.79 -23.81
CA THR A 16 15.77 8.10 -22.68
C THR A 16 15.96 7.03 -21.62
N SER A 17 16.77 7.34 -20.60
CA SER A 17 16.81 6.54 -19.38
C SER A 17 15.46 6.66 -18.69
N SER A 18 14.61 5.62 -18.82
CA SER A 18 13.46 5.43 -17.95
C SER A 18 14.00 5.21 -16.55
N ALA A 19 14.03 6.25 -15.73
CA ALA A 19 14.15 6.08 -14.30
C ALA A 19 12.97 5.19 -13.86
N ALA A 20 13.27 4.01 -13.30
CA ALA A 20 12.27 3.19 -12.64
C ALA A 20 11.64 4.08 -11.57
N SER A 21 10.41 4.55 -11.80
CA SER A 21 9.65 5.32 -10.83
C SER A 21 9.46 4.41 -9.62
N ALA A 22 10.01 4.80 -8.47
CA ALA A 22 9.60 4.22 -7.21
C ALA A 22 8.07 4.34 -7.16
N GLY A 23 7.34 3.21 -7.03
CA GLY A 23 5.88 3.24 -7.04
C GLY A 23 5.36 4.27 -6.04
N GLU A 24 4.27 4.94 -6.39
CA GLU A 24 3.62 5.89 -5.50
C GLU A 24 3.12 5.17 -4.24
N PRO A 25 3.11 5.81 -3.06
CA PRO A 25 2.63 5.19 -1.82
C PRO A 25 1.21 4.61 -1.95
N SER A 26 0.33 5.30 -2.65
CA SER A 26 -1.04 4.83 -2.92
C SER A 26 -1.10 3.52 -3.70
N GLU A 27 -0.16 3.27 -4.59
CA GLU A 27 -0.09 2.00 -5.34
C GLU A 27 0.36 0.82 -4.46
N VAL A 28 1.09 1.08 -3.39
CA VAL A 28 1.41 0.05 -2.38
C VAL A 28 0.17 -0.34 -1.58
N VAL A 29 -0.70 0.61 -1.30
CA VAL A 29 -1.92 0.44 -0.48
C VAL A 29 -3.10 -0.14 -1.28
N ARG A 30 -3.27 0.27 -2.53
CA ARG A 30 -4.42 -0.11 -3.37
C ARG A 30 -4.76 -1.61 -3.37
N PRO A 31 -3.80 -2.56 -3.47
CA PRO A 31 -4.10 -3.98 -3.51
C PRO A 31 -4.87 -4.51 -2.30
N PHE A 32 -4.74 -3.89 -1.13
CA PHE A 32 -5.42 -4.31 0.09
C PHE A 32 -6.94 -4.05 0.04
N TYR A 33 -7.38 -3.16 -0.82
CA TYR A 33 -8.80 -2.90 -1.08
C TYR A 33 -9.37 -3.70 -2.24
N LEU A 34 -8.50 -4.23 -3.11
CA LEU A 34 -8.90 -5.08 -4.24
C LEU A 34 -8.92 -6.57 -3.86
N GLN A 35 -8.19 -6.96 -2.83
CA GLN A 35 -8.07 -8.33 -2.34
C GLN A 35 -8.28 -8.35 -0.83
N PRO A 36 -9.52 -8.47 -0.35
CA PRO A 36 -9.82 -8.54 1.08
C PRO A 36 -9.03 -9.64 1.79
N GLY A 37 -8.42 -9.31 2.92
CA GLY A 37 -7.59 -10.24 3.69
C GLY A 37 -6.12 -10.32 3.24
N LEU A 38 -5.72 -9.60 2.19
CA LEU A 38 -4.35 -9.62 1.68
C LEU A 38 -3.31 -9.26 2.77
N GLU A 39 -3.65 -8.38 3.70
CA GLU A 39 -2.76 -7.97 4.80
C GLU A 39 -2.36 -9.13 5.71
N LEU A 40 -3.20 -10.17 5.80
CA LEU A 40 -2.92 -11.37 6.58
C LEU A 40 -2.17 -12.45 5.78
N GLU A 41 -2.02 -12.26 4.46
CA GLU A 41 -1.33 -13.23 3.62
C GLU A 41 0.21 -13.11 3.75
N LYS A 42 0.89 -14.27 3.83
CA LYS A 42 2.36 -14.31 3.88
C LYS A 42 3.00 -13.70 2.63
N SER A 43 2.35 -13.81 1.48
CA SER A 43 2.80 -13.22 0.21
C SER A 43 2.91 -11.69 0.24
N ALA A 44 2.09 -11.03 1.08
CA ALA A 44 2.11 -9.59 1.25
C ALA A 44 3.10 -9.11 2.34
N ARG A 45 3.71 -10.03 3.11
CA ARG A 45 4.52 -9.69 4.29
C ARG A 45 5.72 -8.80 3.98
N SER A 46 6.29 -8.91 2.79
CA SER A 46 7.40 -8.07 2.34
C SER A 46 7.00 -6.60 2.15
N ARG A 47 5.71 -6.29 2.05
CA ARG A 47 5.20 -4.91 1.95
C ARG A 47 5.23 -4.16 3.28
N PHE A 48 5.42 -4.90 4.38
CA PHE A 48 5.41 -4.37 5.74
C PHE A 48 6.79 -4.34 6.38
N ILE A 49 6.99 -3.36 7.25
CA ILE A 49 8.11 -3.26 8.20
C ILE A 49 7.58 -3.11 9.61
N ASP A 50 8.45 -3.24 10.62
CA ASP A 50 8.04 -3.10 12.01
C ASP A 50 7.56 -1.65 12.32
N PRO A 51 6.56 -1.48 13.20
CA PRO A 51 5.93 -2.49 14.05
C PRO A 51 4.87 -3.36 13.37
N ALA A 52 4.28 -2.93 12.25
CA ALA A 52 3.20 -3.67 11.58
C ALA A 52 3.59 -5.12 11.25
N ARG A 53 4.76 -5.33 10.67
CA ARG A 53 5.24 -6.68 10.31
C ARG A 53 5.35 -7.60 11.52
N LYS A 54 5.83 -7.09 12.65
CA LYS A 54 5.92 -7.87 13.90
C LYS A 54 4.55 -8.37 14.35
N ILE A 55 3.55 -7.49 14.39
CA ILE A 55 2.18 -7.84 14.81
C ILE A 55 1.57 -8.87 13.86
N LEU A 56 1.74 -8.68 12.55
CA LEU A 56 1.24 -9.62 11.54
C LEU A 56 1.90 -11.00 11.68
N ASN A 57 3.20 -11.06 11.99
CA ASN A 57 3.89 -12.32 12.23
C ASN A 57 3.40 -13.02 13.51
N GLN A 58 3.16 -12.27 14.58
CA GLN A 58 2.56 -12.81 15.83
C GLN A 58 1.15 -13.37 15.56
N ASN A 59 0.34 -12.67 14.76
CA ASN A 59 -0.96 -13.18 14.34
C ASN A 59 -0.84 -14.51 13.57
N ASP A 60 0.16 -14.64 12.68
CA ASP A 60 0.41 -15.89 11.96
C ASP A 60 0.78 -17.04 12.90
N GLU A 61 1.59 -16.77 13.92
CA GLU A 61 1.98 -17.77 14.93
C GLU A 61 0.77 -18.28 15.71
N ILE A 62 -0.15 -17.39 16.12
CA ILE A 62 -1.39 -17.76 16.80
C ILE A 62 -2.27 -18.62 15.88
N ARG A 63 -2.42 -18.24 14.61
CA ARG A 63 -3.23 -18.98 13.63
C ARG A 63 -2.68 -20.38 13.33
N GLN A 64 -1.41 -20.67 13.58
CA GLN A 64 -0.88 -22.04 13.47
C GLN A 64 -1.45 -22.98 14.54
N GLY A 65 -1.86 -22.46 15.69
CA GLY A 65 -2.49 -23.23 16.78
C GLY A 65 -4.02 -23.33 16.69
N GLY A 66 -4.66 -22.64 15.76
CA GLY A 66 -6.13 -22.62 15.63
C GLY A 66 -6.60 -21.74 14.47
N PRO A 67 -7.92 -21.75 14.16
CA PRO A 67 -8.46 -20.99 13.03
C PRO A 67 -8.46 -19.48 13.24
N ASP A 68 -8.47 -19.04 14.48
CA ASP A 68 -8.60 -17.63 14.86
C ASP A 68 -7.24 -17.02 15.17
N GLY A 69 -6.95 -15.88 14.57
CA GLY A 69 -5.82 -15.02 14.92
C GLY A 69 -6.23 -13.93 15.92
N CYS A 70 -5.31 -13.05 16.27
CA CYS A 70 -5.60 -11.88 17.09
C CYS A 70 -6.10 -10.67 16.26
N LEU A 71 -5.93 -10.71 14.93
CA LEU A 71 -6.32 -9.65 14.01
C LEU A 71 -7.54 -10.06 13.19
N ASP A 72 -8.44 -9.11 13.02
CA ASP A 72 -9.57 -9.23 12.11
C ASP A 72 -9.11 -8.99 10.66
N PRO A 73 -9.51 -9.83 9.68
CA PRO A 73 -9.16 -9.63 8.27
C PRO A 73 -9.85 -8.44 7.62
N SER A 74 -10.71 -7.73 8.34
CA SER A 74 -11.40 -6.54 7.86
C SER A 74 -10.76 -5.22 8.29
N LEU A 75 -9.54 -5.23 8.85
CA LEU A 75 -8.84 -4.01 9.28
C LEU A 75 -8.71 -2.93 8.18
N PRO A 76 -8.32 -3.25 6.93
CA PRO A 76 -8.29 -2.25 5.86
C PRO A 76 -9.66 -1.60 5.60
N PHE A 77 -10.74 -2.30 5.90
CA PHE A 77 -12.12 -1.85 5.76
C PHE A 77 -12.70 -1.26 7.06
N ASN A 78 -11.81 -0.90 7.98
CA ASN A 78 -12.18 -0.29 9.27
C ASN A 78 -13.10 -1.17 10.12
N ASP A 79 -12.92 -2.49 10.06
CA ASP A 79 -13.74 -3.46 10.80
C ASP A 79 -15.25 -3.26 10.55
N THR A 80 -15.60 -3.16 9.26
CA THR A 80 -16.99 -3.03 8.78
C THR A 80 -17.33 -4.16 7.84
N ASP A 81 -18.62 -4.49 7.75
CA ASP A 81 -19.12 -5.27 6.63
C ASP A 81 -19.00 -4.45 5.34
N HIS A 82 -18.45 -5.06 4.30
CA HIS A 82 -18.18 -4.33 3.07
C HIS A 82 -18.58 -5.15 1.84
N ASP A 83 -19.09 -4.44 0.83
CA ASP A 83 -19.35 -4.97 -0.50
C ASP A 83 -18.17 -4.60 -1.41
N PRO A 84 -17.48 -5.58 -2.04
CA PRO A 84 -16.36 -5.30 -2.95
C PRO A 84 -16.72 -4.36 -4.08
N ALA A 85 -17.94 -4.39 -4.61
CA ALA A 85 -18.38 -3.49 -5.67
C ALA A 85 -18.55 -2.05 -5.16
N GLU A 86 -19.09 -1.87 -3.95
CA GLU A 86 -19.20 -0.56 -3.30
C GLU A 86 -17.81 0.02 -3.00
N ILE A 87 -16.90 -0.79 -2.47
CA ILE A 87 -15.51 -0.37 -2.25
C ILE A 87 -14.86 0.07 -3.57
N ALA A 88 -14.93 -0.74 -4.61
CA ALA A 88 -14.32 -0.42 -5.91
C ALA A 88 -14.85 0.89 -6.51
N SER A 89 -16.13 1.21 -6.31
CA SER A 89 -16.77 2.42 -6.84
C SER A 89 -16.54 3.67 -6.00
N THR A 90 -16.20 3.52 -4.72
CA THR A 90 -16.13 4.65 -3.76
C THR A 90 -14.74 4.89 -3.20
N LEU A 91 -13.78 3.98 -3.42
CA LEU A 91 -12.43 4.09 -2.90
C LEU A 91 -11.71 5.32 -3.46
N ALA A 92 -11.22 6.17 -2.56
CA ALA A 92 -10.28 7.23 -2.84
C ALA A 92 -9.02 7.05 -2.00
N LEU A 93 -7.86 7.24 -2.61
CA LEU A 93 -6.55 7.16 -1.97
C LEU A 93 -5.86 8.52 -2.11
N ASP A 94 -5.73 9.25 -1.01
CA ASP A 94 -5.07 10.54 -0.96
C ASP A 94 -3.73 10.40 -0.25
N GLU A 95 -2.64 10.72 -0.95
CA GLU A 95 -1.30 10.56 -0.41
C GLU A 95 -0.63 11.91 -0.09
N VAL A 96 0.14 11.92 1.00
CA VAL A 96 1.04 13.00 1.37
C VAL A 96 2.41 12.42 1.61
N VAL A 97 3.41 12.92 0.88
CA VAL A 97 4.81 12.49 1.00
C VAL A 97 5.62 13.61 1.65
N SER A 98 6.39 13.26 2.66
CA SER A 98 7.33 14.15 3.34
C SER A 98 8.67 13.43 3.54
N GLY A 99 9.65 13.70 2.67
CA GLY A 99 10.94 13.02 2.70
C GLY A 99 10.81 11.49 2.50
N ASN A 100 11.26 10.74 3.49
CA ASN A 100 11.21 9.27 3.49
C ASN A 100 9.95 8.70 4.19
N GLU A 101 8.98 9.52 4.50
CA GLU A 101 7.71 9.11 5.08
C GLU A 101 6.55 9.53 4.17
N ALA A 102 5.51 8.74 4.20
CA ALA A 102 4.27 9.03 3.49
C ALA A 102 3.07 8.56 4.32
N THR A 103 1.95 9.24 4.13
CA THR A 103 0.64 8.78 4.56
C THR A 103 -0.27 8.63 3.36
N VAL A 104 -1.09 7.58 3.37
CA VAL A 104 -2.15 7.37 2.40
C VAL A 104 -3.46 7.28 3.17
N LEU A 105 -4.34 8.23 2.94
CA LEU A 105 -5.68 8.20 3.50
C LEU A 105 -6.60 7.47 2.51
N ALA A 106 -7.05 6.29 2.90
CA ALA A 106 -8.06 5.54 2.16
C ALA A 106 -9.44 5.90 2.69
N THR A 107 -10.31 6.40 1.83
CA THR A 107 -11.71 6.67 2.14
C THR A 107 -12.61 5.87 1.22
N PHE A 108 -13.69 5.33 1.76
CA PHE A 108 -14.64 4.48 1.03
C PHE A 108 -15.99 4.46 1.77
N MET A 109 -17.02 3.96 1.08
CA MET A 109 -18.32 3.73 1.70
C MET A 109 -18.44 2.28 2.14
N ALA A 110 -18.93 2.04 3.35
CA ALA A 110 -19.33 0.75 3.87
C ALA A 110 -20.44 0.96 4.91
N GLU A 111 -21.44 0.10 4.93
CA GLU A 111 -22.60 0.22 5.84
C GLU A 111 -23.28 1.60 5.76
N ASP A 112 -23.42 2.15 4.55
CA ASP A 112 -23.99 3.49 4.28
C ASP A 112 -23.25 4.65 4.96
N GLN A 113 -22.00 4.41 5.41
CA GLN A 113 -21.19 5.42 6.06
C GLN A 113 -19.82 5.57 5.39
N LYS A 114 -19.30 6.78 5.39
CA LYS A 114 -17.94 7.05 4.95
C LYS A 114 -16.95 6.53 5.98
N GLN A 115 -16.08 5.64 5.56
CA GLN A 115 -14.98 5.10 6.34
C GLN A 115 -13.66 5.75 5.94
N ALA A 116 -12.72 5.80 6.86
CA ALA A 116 -11.38 6.33 6.61
C ALA A 116 -10.32 5.56 7.42
N VAL A 117 -9.31 5.06 6.71
CA VAL A 117 -8.14 4.40 7.30
C VAL A 117 -6.89 5.07 6.77
N GLN A 118 -5.99 5.47 7.66
CA GLN A 118 -4.70 6.04 7.30
C GLN A 118 -3.62 4.97 7.31
N TRP A 119 -2.94 4.81 6.19
CA TRP A 119 -1.77 3.97 6.04
C TRP A 119 -0.52 4.84 6.20
N ARG A 120 0.45 4.36 6.97
CA ARG A 120 1.72 5.04 7.20
C ARG A 120 2.85 4.24 6.60
N LEU A 121 3.65 4.89 5.77
CA LEU A 121 4.71 4.24 4.99
C LEU A 121 6.05 4.93 5.24
N LYS A 122 7.12 4.14 5.13
CA LYS A 122 8.50 4.61 5.07
C LYS A 122 9.16 4.14 3.79
N LYS A 123 10.02 4.97 3.24
CA LYS A 123 10.82 4.62 2.08
C LYS A 123 12.08 3.87 2.54
N ILE A 124 12.23 2.64 2.08
CA ILE A 124 13.38 1.78 2.34
C ILE A 124 14.08 1.55 1.01
N GLY A 125 15.23 2.19 0.82
CA GLY A 125 15.85 2.24 -0.50
C GLY A 125 14.96 3.01 -1.48
N VAL A 126 14.48 2.33 -2.53
CA VAL A 126 13.58 2.90 -3.55
C VAL A 126 12.12 2.50 -3.37
N GLU A 127 11.80 1.69 -2.35
CA GLU A 127 10.47 1.12 -2.16
C GLU A 127 9.77 1.68 -0.93
N TRP A 128 8.48 1.94 -1.06
CA TRP A 128 7.63 2.27 0.07
C TRP A 128 7.19 1.00 0.80
N ARG A 129 7.30 1.02 2.14
CA ARG A 129 6.92 -0.08 3.03
C ARG A 129 5.97 0.44 4.11
N ILE A 130 4.97 -0.35 4.43
CA ILE A 130 3.94 -0.01 5.42
C ILE A 130 4.48 -0.32 6.81
N PHE A 131 4.44 0.65 7.73
CA PHE A 131 4.82 0.43 9.12
C PHE A 131 3.65 0.53 10.09
N ASP A 132 2.51 1.12 9.68
CA ASP A 132 1.31 1.19 10.50
C ASP A 132 0.06 1.40 9.65
N MET A 133 -1.08 1.10 10.25
CA MET A 133 -2.42 1.34 9.71
C MET A 133 -3.30 1.79 10.87
N VAL A 134 -4.01 2.90 10.70
CA VAL A 134 -4.73 3.59 11.78
C VAL A 134 -6.15 3.93 11.34
N SER A 135 -7.13 3.57 12.15
CA SER A 135 -8.49 4.05 11.96
C SER A 135 -8.59 5.54 12.23
N MET A 136 -9.33 6.26 11.38
CA MET A 136 -9.60 7.69 11.59
C MET A 136 -10.90 7.93 12.36
N SER A 137 -11.76 6.93 12.52
CA SER A 137 -13.07 7.02 13.18
C SER A 137 -13.23 6.08 14.38
N LYS A 138 -12.44 5.01 14.44
CA LYS A 138 -12.42 4.06 15.56
C LYS A 138 -11.08 4.16 16.29
N ASP A 139 -11.02 3.74 17.53
CA ASP A 139 -9.79 3.83 18.33
C ASP A 139 -8.93 2.58 18.17
N TRP A 140 -8.36 2.38 16.97
CA TRP A 140 -7.35 1.35 16.77
C TRP A 140 -6.21 1.82 15.85
N ALA A 141 -5.03 1.26 16.10
CA ALA A 141 -3.87 1.28 15.22
C ALA A 141 -3.23 -0.10 15.22
N LEU A 142 -2.77 -0.57 14.05
CA LEU A 142 -2.15 -1.89 13.94
C LEU A 142 -0.97 -2.05 14.90
N SER A 143 -0.15 -1.02 15.03
CA SER A 143 1.00 -0.98 15.96
C SER A 143 0.65 -1.11 17.44
N ARG A 144 -0.62 -0.91 17.82
CA ARG A 144 -1.11 -1.01 19.21
C ARG A 144 -1.72 -2.37 19.57
N PHE A 145 -1.94 -3.24 18.58
CA PHE A 145 -2.42 -4.59 18.87
C PHE A 145 -1.36 -5.40 19.63
N GLN A 146 -1.84 -6.22 20.54
CA GLN A 146 -1.01 -7.17 21.30
C GLN A 146 -1.54 -8.57 20.99
N CYS A 147 -0.74 -9.32 20.23
CA CYS A 147 -0.99 -10.71 19.89
C CYS A 147 -0.17 -11.58 20.85
N GLU A 148 -0.76 -12.04 21.94
CA GLU A 148 -0.15 -12.93 22.95
C GLU A 148 -0.75 -14.34 22.91
#